data_fc064c9497ce585830f4a7c9d9d1df2e
#
_entry.id   fc064c9497ce585830f4a7c9d9d1df2e
#
_cell.length_a   1.000
_cell.length_b   1.000
_cell.length_c   1.000
_cell.angle_alpha   90.00
_cell.angle_beta   90.00
_cell.angle_gamma   90.00
#
_symmetry.space_group_name_H-M   'P 1'
#
loop_
_entity.id
_entity.type
_entity.pdbx_description
1 polymer ?
#
loop_
_entity_poly.entity_id
_entity_poly.type
_entity_poly.pdbx_seq_one_letter_code
_entity_poly.pdbx_strand_id
1 'polypeptide(L)'
;MAKDPAANFESVVDYTTVLDNFEGPLDLLLYLIKQEQIEIKDIFVSKVTEQFLDYMQGLPYIDIDKASEYLSIASAILEIKAKSLVPAIVEQDSDEEDGEAVLIRALEEYKLLKEETAKLKELETVGFYFKEPDKNVGEAKIVYK
;
A
#
# COMPACT_ATOMS: atom_id res chain seq x y z
N MET A 1 -38.12 9.91 5.70
CA MET A 1 -37.70 8.56 5.30
C MET A 1 -36.54 8.14 6.15
N ALA A 2 -36.75 7.15 7.00
CA ALA A 2 -35.69 6.58 7.80
C ALA A 2 -34.77 5.77 6.86
N LYS A 3 -33.49 6.16 6.76
CA LYS A 3 -32.48 5.32 6.14
C LYS A 3 -32.39 4.03 6.94
N ASP A 4 -32.54 2.91 6.27
CA ASP A 4 -32.42 1.58 6.86
C ASP A 4 -31.00 1.43 7.44
N PRO A 5 -30.83 1.23 8.76
CA PRO A 5 -29.50 1.07 9.36
C PRO A 5 -28.75 -0.17 8.84
N ALA A 6 -29.44 -1.14 8.25
CA ALA A 6 -28.83 -2.29 7.63
C ALA A 6 -28.07 -1.95 6.33
N ALA A 7 -28.52 -0.94 5.57
CA ALA A 7 -27.87 -0.52 4.35
C ALA A 7 -26.47 0.09 4.60
N ASN A 8 -26.27 0.72 5.76
CA ASN A 8 -24.97 1.25 6.15
C ASN A 8 -23.98 0.16 6.59
N PHE A 9 -24.48 -0.95 7.09
CA PHE A 9 -23.65 -2.05 7.55
C PHE A 9 -23.07 -2.86 6.38
N GLU A 10 -23.87 -3.12 5.34
CA GLU A 10 -23.39 -3.80 4.13
C GLU A 10 -22.32 -3.00 3.40
N SER A 11 -22.46 -1.68 3.31
CA SER A 11 -21.45 -0.82 2.68
C SER A 11 -20.13 -0.81 3.45
N VAL A 12 -20.18 -0.86 4.78
CA VAL A 12 -18.98 -0.95 5.64
C VAL A 12 -18.24 -2.28 5.47
N VAL A 13 -18.98 -3.37 5.35
CA VAL A 13 -18.40 -4.70 5.11
C VAL A 13 -17.70 -4.76 3.75
N ASP A 14 -18.30 -4.17 2.72
CA ASP A 14 -17.70 -4.09 1.39
C ASP A 14 -16.37 -3.34 1.38
N TYR A 15 -16.28 -2.18 2.05
CA TYR A 15 -15.04 -1.41 2.13
C TYR A 15 -13.95 -2.15 2.91
N THR A 16 -14.29 -2.81 3.99
CA THR A 16 -13.34 -3.61 4.78
C THR A 16 -12.78 -4.77 3.94
N THR A 17 -13.64 -5.45 3.18
CA THR A 17 -13.25 -6.56 2.31
C THR A 17 -12.35 -6.08 1.17
N VAL A 18 -12.62 -4.92 0.59
CA VAL A 18 -11.81 -4.35 -0.49
C VAL A 18 -10.42 -3.96 0.03
N LEU A 19 -10.32 -3.34 1.21
CA LEU A 19 -9.03 -2.96 1.80
C LEU A 19 -8.20 -4.18 2.25
N ASP A 20 -8.84 -5.25 2.72
CA ASP A 20 -8.17 -6.49 3.08
C ASP A 20 -7.53 -7.21 1.87
N ASN A 21 -7.97 -6.91 0.65
CA ASN A 21 -7.37 -7.44 -0.58
C ASN A 21 -6.04 -6.74 -0.98
N PHE A 22 -5.72 -5.62 -0.35
CA PHE A 22 -4.49 -4.89 -0.61
C PHE A 22 -3.50 -5.03 0.55
N GLU A 23 -2.22 -5.12 0.24
CA GLU A 23 -1.14 -5.22 1.23
C GLU A 23 -0.81 -3.88 1.91
N GLY A 24 -1.50 -2.81 1.54
CA GLY A 24 -1.32 -1.49 2.12
C GLY A 24 -1.73 -0.37 1.16
N PRO A 25 -1.56 0.90 1.57
CA PRO A 25 -2.01 2.04 0.78
C PRO A 25 -1.28 2.20 -0.55
N LEU A 26 0.01 1.85 -0.61
CA LEU A 26 0.77 1.92 -1.86
C LEU A 26 0.27 0.89 -2.88
N ASP A 27 -0.14 -0.30 -2.42
CA ASP A 27 -0.74 -1.32 -3.27
C ASP A 27 -2.09 -0.86 -3.86
N LEU A 28 -2.92 -0.23 -3.05
CA LEU A 28 -4.17 0.37 -3.51
C LEU A 28 -3.92 1.48 -4.54
N LEU A 29 -2.95 2.36 -4.31
CA LEU A 29 -2.59 3.41 -5.25
C LEU A 29 -2.10 2.84 -6.58
N LEU A 30 -1.25 1.82 -6.57
CA LEU A 30 -0.79 1.14 -7.79
C LEU A 30 -1.94 0.49 -8.57
N TYR A 31 -2.90 -0.10 -7.85
CA TYR A 31 -4.10 -0.64 -8.47
C TYR A 31 -4.92 0.44 -9.18
N LEU A 32 -5.14 1.58 -8.54
CA LEU A 32 -5.86 2.71 -9.13
C LEU A 32 -5.12 3.32 -10.32
N ILE A 33 -3.79 3.43 -10.23
CA ILE A 33 -2.93 3.88 -11.34
C ILE A 33 -3.10 2.96 -12.56
N LYS A 34 -3.11 1.66 -12.33
CA LYS A 34 -3.31 0.67 -13.39
C LYS A 34 -4.72 0.73 -13.99
N GLN A 35 -5.74 0.95 -13.17
CA GLN A 35 -7.13 1.10 -13.63
C GLN A 35 -7.31 2.34 -14.52
N GLU A 36 -6.70 3.44 -14.17
CA GLU A 36 -6.73 4.70 -14.94
C GLU A 36 -5.77 4.70 -16.13
N GLN A 37 -4.93 3.68 -16.28
CA GLN A 37 -3.96 3.53 -17.36
C GLN A 37 -3.01 4.74 -17.47
N ILE A 38 -2.56 5.24 -16.35
CA ILE A 38 -1.61 6.35 -16.24
C ILE A 38 -0.23 5.87 -15.77
N GLU A 39 0.76 6.74 -15.90
CA GLU A 39 2.07 6.53 -15.29
C GLU A 39 2.09 7.03 -13.84
N ILE A 40 2.97 6.44 -13.00
CA ILE A 40 3.09 6.82 -11.58
C ILE A 40 3.39 8.32 -11.43
N LYS A 41 4.21 8.88 -12.28
CA LYS A 41 4.57 10.31 -12.26
C LYS A 41 3.36 11.25 -12.44
N ASP A 42 2.28 10.78 -13.05
CA ASP A 42 1.08 11.55 -13.36
C ASP A 42 -0.01 11.43 -12.27
N ILE A 43 0.29 10.79 -11.15
CA ILE A 43 -0.66 10.50 -10.08
C ILE A 43 -1.40 11.74 -9.55
N PHE A 44 -0.71 12.88 -9.43
CA PHE A 44 -1.30 14.11 -8.88
C PHE A 44 -2.10 14.92 -9.89
N VAL A 45 -1.90 14.70 -11.19
CA VAL A 45 -2.70 15.31 -12.28
C VAL A 45 -3.92 14.48 -12.63
N SER A 46 -3.97 13.23 -12.20
CA SER A 46 -5.03 12.27 -12.45
C SER A 46 -6.11 12.28 -11.37
N LYS A 47 -7.13 11.46 -11.58
CA LYS A 47 -8.19 11.22 -10.58
C LYS A 47 -7.81 10.22 -9.49
N VAL A 48 -6.64 9.61 -9.57
CA VAL A 48 -6.21 8.53 -8.66
C VAL A 48 -6.18 8.99 -7.21
N THR A 49 -5.66 10.18 -6.94
CA THR A 49 -5.61 10.72 -5.57
C THR A 49 -7.01 10.99 -5.00
N GLU A 50 -7.93 11.47 -5.83
CA GLU A 50 -9.33 11.67 -5.43
C GLU A 50 -10.02 10.34 -5.16
N GLN A 51 -9.83 9.36 -6.03
CA GLN A 51 -10.35 8.00 -5.85
C GLN A 51 -9.81 7.36 -4.57
N PHE A 52 -8.52 7.53 -4.27
CA PHE A 52 -7.92 7.06 -3.03
C PHE A 52 -8.56 7.70 -1.79
N LEU A 53 -8.78 9.01 -1.81
CA LEU A 53 -9.43 9.73 -0.72
C LEU A 53 -10.90 9.31 -0.55
N ASP A 54 -11.61 9.01 -1.62
CA ASP A 54 -12.96 8.48 -1.59
C ASP A 54 -13.01 7.11 -0.89
N TYR A 55 -12.04 6.24 -1.15
CA TYR A 55 -11.88 4.99 -0.41
C TYR A 55 -11.69 5.23 1.10
N MET A 56 -10.95 6.27 1.47
CA MET A 56 -10.71 6.62 2.87
C MET A 56 -11.94 7.16 3.60
N GLN A 57 -12.88 7.79 2.90
CA GLN A 57 -14.12 8.28 3.52
C GLN A 57 -15.02 7.18 4.08
N GLY A 58 -14.89 5.97 3.59
CA GLY A 58 -15.59 4.79 4.08
C GLY A 58 -15.00 4.13 5.33
N LEU A 59 -13.90 4.67 5.89
CA LEU A 59 -13.10 4.04 6.95
C LEU A 59 -13.52 4.27 8.42
N PRO A 60 -14.52 5.08 8.81
CA PRO A 60 -14.74 5.42 10.22
C PRO A 60 -15.05 4.23 11.15
N TYR A 61 -15.22 3.03 10.60
CA TYR A 61 -15.53 1.80 11.33
C TYR A 61 -14.47 0.71 11.23
N ILE A 62 -13.28 1.04 10.67
CA ILE A 62 -12.18 0.10 10.50
C ILE A 62 -11.25 0.16 11.71
N ASP A 63 -10.63 -0.98 12.00
CA ASP A 63 -9.55 -1.09 12.96
C ASP A 63 -8.49 0.00 12.71
N ILE A 64 -8.26 0.84 13.72
CA ILE A 64 -7.34 1.98 13.66
C ILE A 64 -5.92 1.51 13.31
N ASP A 65 -5.51 0.34 13.78
CA ASP A 65 -4.19 -0.22 13.50
C ASP A 65 -4.00 -0.53 12.01
N LYS A 66 -5.01 -1.10 11.37
CA LYS A 66 -5.01 -1.35 9.92
C LYS A 66 -5.16 -0.07 9.10
N ALA A 67 -5.98 0.87 9.58
CA ALA A 67 -6.27 2.12 8.89
C ALA A 67 -5.14 3.15 9.01
N SER A 68 -4.25 3.03 10.00
CA SER A 68 -3.23 4.04 10.28
C SER A 68 -2.30 4.32 9.10
N GLU A 69 -1.86 3.30 8.38
CA GLU A 69 -1.01 3.43 7.20
C GLU A 69 -1.74 4.14 6.05
N TYR A 70 -3.01 3.76 5.83
CA TYR A 70 -3.87 4.40 4.82
C TYR A 70 -4.12 5.88 5.14
N LEU A 71 -4.39 6.20 6.40
CA LEU A 71 -4.60 7.57 6.85
C LEU A 71 -3.33 8.41 6.75
N SER A 72 -2.18 7.83 7.01
CA SER A 72 -0.88 8.48 6.84
C SER A 72 -0.66 8.91 5.39
N ILE A 73 -0.89 8.04 4.44
CA ILE A 73 -0.78 8.35 3.00
C ILE A 73 -1.86 9.35 2.56
N ALA A 74 -3.09 9.20 3.03
CA ALA A 74 -4.16 10.15 2.75
C ALA A 74 -3.82 11.56 3.23
N SER A 75 -3.25 11.69 4.42
CA SER A 75 -2.79 12.96 4.99
C SER A 75 -1.66 13.58 4.15
N ALA A 76 -0.71 12.77 3.69
CA ALA A 76 0.36 13.21 2.81
C ALA A 76 -0.18 13.73 1.47
N ILE A 77 -1.13 13.03 0.87
CA ILE A 77 -1.79 13.46 -0.38
C ILE A 77 -2.53 14.79 -0.18
N LEU A 78 -3.27 14.94 0.91
CA LEU A 78 -3.98 16.18 1.22
C LEU A 78 -3.01 17.35 1.43
N GLU A 79 -1.90 17.13 2.11
CA GLU A 79 -0.86 18.14 2.32
C GLU A 79 -0.22 18.58 0.99
N ILE A 80 0.13 17.63 0.12
CA ILE A 80 0.68 17.91 -1.21
C ILE A 80 -0.31 18.71 -2.06
N LYS A 81 -1.59 18.32 -2.07
CA LYS A 81 -2.64 19.05 -2.79
C LYS A 81 -2.85 20.46 -2.24
N ALA A 82 -2.84 20.63 -0.93
CA ALA A 82 -2.97 21.94 -0.29
C ALA A 82 -1.80 22.86 -0.67
N LYS A 83 -0.57 22.37 -0.68
CA LYS A 83 0.61 23.14 -1.11
C LYS A 83 0.56 23.53 -2.58
N SER A 84 0.00 22.71 -3.45
CA SER A 84 -0.12 23.01 -4.88
C SER A 84 -1.13 24.12 -5.17
N LEU A 85 -2.10 24.36 -4.28
CA LEU A 85 -3.12 25.40 -4.41
C LEU A 85 -2.69 26.76 -3.86
N VAL A 86 -1.60 26.82 -3.08
CA VAL A 86 -1.05 28.05 -2.53
C VAL A 86 -0.09 28.65 -3.56
N PRO A 87 -0.28 29.91 -4.02
CA PRO A 87 0.69 30.55 -4.90
C PRO A 87 2.02 30.66 -4.16
N ALA A 88 3.11 30.29 -4.84
CA ALA A 88 4.47 30.30 -4.31
C ALA A 88 4.94 31.75 -4.06
N ILE A 89 4.60 32.32 -2.91
CA ILE A 89 5.07 33.64 -2.46
C ILE A 89 6.31 33.49 -1.56
N VAL A 90 6.62 32.30 -1.10
CA VAL A 90 7.74 32.01 -0.23
C VAL A 90 8.68 31.06 -0.96
N GLU A 91 9.82 31.57 -1.39
CA GLU A 91 11.00 30.74 -1.61
C GLU A 91 11.30 30.05 -0.27
N GLN A 92 10.80 28.84 -0.12
CA GLN A 92 11.26 28.01 0.97
C GLN A 92 12.62 27.48 0.55
N ASP A 93 13.66 28.11 1.05
CA ASP A 93 14.95 27.49 1.29
C ASP A 93 14.73 26.33 2.28
N SER A 94 14.05 25.31 1.87
CA SER A 94 13.96 24.08 2.64
C SER A 94 14.70 23.01 1.86
N ASP A 95 15.77 22.50 2.44
CA ASP A 95 16.41 21.23 2.07
C ASP A 95 15.45 20.05 2.22
N GLU A 96 14.15 20.31 2.42
CA GLU A 96 13.12 19.30 2.48
C GLU A 96 12.77 18.84 1.08
N GLU A 97 12.97 17.55 0.85
CA GLU A 97 12.59 16.88 -0.36
C GLU A 97 11.09 17.08 -0.63
N ASP A 98 10.72 17.41 -1.86
CA ASP A 98 9.33 17.58 -2.25
C ASP A 98 8.51 16.31 -1.92
N GLY A 99 7.44 16.46 -1.14
CA GLY A 99 6.60 15.35 -0.72
C GLY A 99 5.99 14.57 -1.90
N GLU A 100 5.70 15.25 -3.01
CA GLU A 100 5.26 14.63 -4.26
C GLU A 100 6.32 13.68 -4.82
N ALA A 101 7.57 14.12 -4.90
CA ALA A 101 8.69 13.31 -5.37
C ALA A 101 8.95 12.10 -4.46
N VAL A 102 8.83 12.27 -3.16
CA VAL A 102 8.97 11.19 -2.17
C VAL A 102 7.90 10.12 -2.38
N LEU A 103 6.64 10.51 -2.56
CA LEU A 103 5.54 9.57 -2.77
C LEU A 103 5.68 8.82 -4.11
N ILE A 104 6.04 9.52 -5.17
CA ILE A 104 6.27 8.92 -6.49
C ILE A 104 7.39 7.88 -6.42
N ARG A 105 8.51 8.20 -5.77
CA ARG A 105 9.62 7.27 -5.57
C ARG A 105 9.19 6.05 -4.77
N ALA A 106 8.46 6.24 -3.68
CA ALA A 106 7.94 5.14 -2.87
C ALA A 106 7.04 4.20 -3.68
N LEU A 107 6.20 4.73 -4.55
CA LEU A 107 5.35 3.94 -5.45
C LEU A 107 6.16 3.17 -6.49
N GLU A 108 7.18 3.77 -7.07
CA GLU A 108 8.07 3.11 -8.04
C GLU A 108 8.86 1.97 -7.40
N GLU A 109 9.40 2.19 -6.22
CA GLU A 109 10.12 1.17 -5.43
C GLU A 109 9.20 0.03 -5.03
N TYR A 110 7.99 0.33 -4.58
CA TYR A 110 6.99 -0.69 -4.22
C TYR A 110 6.55 -1.52 -5.43
N LYS A 111 6.35 -0.89 -6.57
CA LYS A 111 6.04 -1.58 -7.84
C LYS A 111 7.13 -2.57 -8.20
N LEU A 112 8.39 -2.14 -8.15
CA LEU A 112 9.54 -3.00 -8.43
C LEU A 112 9.60 -4.19 -7.45
N LEU A 113 9.44 -3.92 -6.16
CA LEU A 113 9.41 -4.96 -5.13
C LEU A 113 8.30 -5.99 -5.36
N LYS A 114 7.13 -5.53 -5.76
CA LYS A 114 5.97 -6.39 -6.06
C LYS A 114 6.23 -7.29 -7.28
N GLU A 115 6.84 -6.75 -8.34
CA GLU A 115 7.23 -7.50 -9.54
C GLU A 115 8.27 -8.57 -9.22
N GLU A 116 9.30 -8.24 -8.43
CA GLU A 116 10.32 -9.19 -8.01
C GLU A 116 9.76 -10.28 -7.07
N THR A 117 8.84 -9.92 -6.19
CA THR A 117 8.14 -10.88 -5.33
C THR A 117 7.35 -11.91 -6.14
N ALA A 118 6.67 -11.47 -7.20
CA ALA A 118 5.94 -12.37 -8.09
C ALA A 118 6.88 -13.37 -8.77
N LYS A 119 8.05 -12.92 -9.25
CA LYS A 119 9.08 -13.80 -9.82
C LYS A 119 9.61 -14.82 -8.82
N LEU A 120 9.85 -14.40 -7.57
CA LEU A 120 10.30 -15.30 -6.49
C LEU A 120 9.26 -16.36 -6.15
N LYS A 121 7.97 -16.01 -6.15
CA LYS A 121 6.88 -16.98 -5.95
C LYS A 121 6.80 -18.04 -7.07
N GLU A 122 7.05 -17.64 -8.31
CA GLU A 122 7.14 -18.58 -9.42
C GLU A 122 8.29 -19.59 -9.22
N LEU A 123 9.44 -19.13 -8.73
CA LEU A 123 10.58 -19.98 -8.41
C LEU A 123 10.31 -20.93 -7.24
N GLU A 124 9.55 -20.50 -6.26
CA GLU A 124 9.14 -21.32 -5.12
C GLU A 124 8.35 -22.56 -5.56
N THR A 125 7.48 -22.43 -6.55
CA THR A 125 6.68 -23.56 -7.07
C THR A 125 7.50 -24.59 -7.84
N VAL A 126 8.64 -24.20 -8.39
CA VAL A 126 9.52 -25.07 -9.18
C VAL A 126 10.53 -25.83 -8.31
N GLY A 127 10.78 -25.37 -7.09
CA GLY A 127 11.94 -25.76 -6.31
C GLY A 127 11.67 -26.35 -4.94
N PHE A 128 10.70 -27.25 -4.76
CA PHE A 128 10.69 -28.10 -3.56
C PHE A 128 11.81 -29.14 -3.64
N TYR A 129 13.05 -28.70 -3.61
CA TYR A 129 14.17 -29.56 -3.31
C TYR A 129 14.29 -29.72 -1.80
N PHE A 130 13.39 -30.50 -1.22
CA PHE A 130 13.64 -31.06 0.10
C PHE A 130 14.73 -32.12 -0.06
N LYS A 131 15.94 -31.77 0.32
CA LYS A 131 16.92 -32.78 0.64
C LYS A 131 16.38 -33.54 1.84
N GLU A 132 16.11 -34.84 1.68
CA GLU A 132 15.75 -35.67 2.83
C GLU A 132 16.84 -35.51 3.89
N PRO A 133 16.47 -35.37 5.17
CA PRO A 133 17.44 -35.27 6.24
C PRO A 133 18.32 -36.51 6.21
N ASP A 134 19.62 -36.32 6.20
CA ASP A 134 20.59 -37.42 6.26
C ASP A 134 20.34 -38.21 7.55
N LYS A 135 19.88 -39.43 7.41
CA LYS A 135 19.57 -40.32 8.55
C LYS A 135 20.78 -40.58 9.46
N ASN A 136 21.98 -40.26 8.99
CA ASN A 136 23.23 -40.45 9.74
C ASN A 136 23.60 -39.23 10.61
N VAL A 137 22.95 -38.10 10.51
CA VAL A 137 23.24 -36.90 11.32
C VAL A 137 22.62 -36.97 12.73
N GLY A 138 21.71 -37.93 12.97
CA GLY A 138 21.04 -38.12 14.27
C GLY A 138 21.85 -38.74 15.37
N GLU A 139 23.06 -39.26 15.10
CA GLU A 139 23.94 -39.90 16.09
C GLU A 139 25.19 -39.09 16.44
N ALA A 140 25.09 -37.74 16.42
CA ALA A 140 26.11 -36.95 17.05
C ALA A 140 26.07 -37.21 18.57
N LYS A 141 26.92 -38.13 19.05
CA LYS A 141 27.17 -38.29 20.48
C LYS A 141 27.62 -36.96 21.04
N ILE A 142 26.74 -36.31 21.81
CA ILE A 142 27.11 -35.17 22.61
C ILE A 142 28.07 -35.67 23.67
N VAL A 143 29.36 -35.51 23.43
CA VAL A 143 30.39 -35.80 24.45
C VAL A 143 30.47 -34.58 25.35
N TYR A 144 29.83 -34.66 26.50
CA TYR A 144 30.03 -33.70 27.56
C TYR A 144 31.46 -33.89 28.10
N LYS A 145 32.29 -32.89 27.92
CA LYS A 145 33.55 -32.79 28.64
C LYS A 145 33.34 -32.15 29.98
#